data_0974dc408b34058c526e182238c8dcbb
#
_entry.id   0974dc408b34058c526e182238c8dcbb
#
_cell.length_a   1.000
_cell.length_b   1.000
_cell.length_c   1.000
_cell.angle_alpha   90.00
_cell.angle_beta   90.00
_cell.angle_gamma   90.00
#
_symmetry.space_group_name_H-M   'P 1'
#
loop_
_entity.id
_entity.type
_entity.pdbx_description
1 polymer ?
#
loop_
_entity_poly.entity_id
_entity_poly.type
_entity_poly.pdbx_seq_one_letter_code
_entity_poly.pdbx_strand_id
1 'polypeptide(L)'
;MEHYLDELLAGCGVSRANLIYSGGGHCYVLLPNTAAVADTLTRWNRQFNRWLQQQFGTQLFLANAWTPCSGNDLTNTPAEKSPYKELFRRVNRLLEQHKFHRYTAEDLRQLNSTAAYPDGRECKVCGTSANLKDDLCPWCKMFVDLS
;
A
#
# COMPACT_ATOMS: atom_id res chain seq x y z
N MET A 1 5.94 -6.47 -1.57
CA MET A 1 6.39 -5.05 -1.58
C MET A 1 7.27 -4.74 -2.79
N GLU A 2 8.35 -5.50 -3.03
CA GLU A 2 9.32 -5.25 -4.12
C GLU A 2 8.68 -5.17 -5.51
N HIS A 3 7.88 -6.18 -5.89
CA HIS A 3 7.21 -6.17 -7.19
C HIS A 3 6.27 -4.96 -7.38
N TYR A 4 5.50 -4.60 -6.34
CA TYR A 4 4.66 -3.39 -6.38
C TYR A 4 5.51 -2.13 -6.62
N LEU A 5 6.67 -2.05 -5.95
CA LEU A 5 7.56 -0.90 -6.08
C LEU A 5 8.15 -0.79 -7.48
N ASP A 6 8.57 -1.90 -8.08
CA ASP A 6 9.11 -1.91 -9.45
C ASP A 6 8.08 -1.46 -10.48
N GLU A 7 6.87 -1.97 -10.40
CA GLU A 7 5.78 -1.58 -11.28
C GLU A 7 5.39 -0.10 -11.10
N LEU A 8 5.35 0.38 -9.84
CA LEU A 8 5.09 1.78 -9.55
C LEU A 8 6.15 2.71 -10.15
N LEU A 9 7.43 2.38 -9.95
CA LEU A 9 8.56 3.16 -10.48
C LEU A 9 8.53 3.19 -12.01
N ALA A 10 8.31 2.05 -12.66
CA ALA A 10 8.16 1.96 -14.10
C ALA A 10 6.97 2.80 -14.59
N GLY A 11 5.83 2.73 -13.92
CA GLY A 11 4.64 3.54 -14.22
C GLY A 11 4.85 5.05 -14.06
N CYS A 12 5.78 5.46 -13.19
CA CYS A 12 6.21 6.85 -13.02
C CYS A 12 7.35 7.28 -13.97
N GLY A 13 7.84 6.37 -14.82
CA GLY A 13 8.94 6.63 -15.75
C GLY A 13 10.30 6.78 -15.08
N VAL A 14 10.50 6.17 -13.92
CA VAL A 14 11.75 6.22 -13.15
C VAL A 14 12.24 4.81 -12.80
N SER A 15 13.42 4.71 -12.20
CA SER A 15 14.05 3.44 -11.83
C SER A 15 14.28 3.32 -10.32
N ARG A 16 14.84 2.20 -9.89
CA ARG A 16 15.26 1.99 -8.49
C ARG A 16 16.32 3.00 -7.99
N ALA A 17 16.99 3.74 -8.86
CA ALA A 17 17.85 4.86 -8.46
C ALA A 17 17.08 5.97 -7.71
N ASN A 18 15.76 6.03 -7.88
CA ASN A 18 14.87 6.96 -7.19
C ASN A 18 14.41 6.46 -5.80
N LEU A 19 14.75 5.23 -5.42
CA LEU A 19 14.45 4.66 -4.11
C LEU A 19 15.45 5.16 -3.08
N ILE A 20 14.99 6.00 -2.16
CA ILE A 20 15.83 6.57 -1.10
C ILE A 20 16.02 5.54 0.04
N TYR A 21 14.95 4.81 0.36
CA TYR A 21 14.95 3.86 1.47
C TYR A 21 13.89 2.78 1.25
N SER A 22 14.21 1.55 1.61
CA SER A 22 13.26 0.44 1.72
C SER A 22 13.62 -0.43 2.93
N GLY A 23 12.67 -0.64 3.83
CA GLY A 23 12.87 -1.48 5.01
C GLY A 23 11.68 -1.43 5.97
N GLY A 24 11.50 -2.49 6.76
CA GLY A 24 10.46 -2.54 7.79
C GLY A 24 9.02 -2.32 7.28
N GLY A 25 8.73 -2.68 6.03
CA GLY A 25 7.42 -2.44 5.41
C GLY A 25 7.20 -0.99 4.94
N HIS A 26 8.24 -0.15 4.93
CA HIS A 26 8.21 1.23 4.46
C HIS A 26 9.19 1.45 3.32
N CYS A 27 8.86 2.37 2.41
CA CYS A 27 9.80 2.87 1.43
C CYS A 27 9.62 4.37 1.20
N TYR A 28 10.70 5.05 0.87
CA TYR A 28 10.69 6.45 0.43
C TYR A 28 11.27 6.53 -0.98
N VAL A 29 10.53 7.20 -1.85
CA VAL A 29 10.86 7.32 -3.27
C VAL A 29 10.85 8.79 -3.66
N LEU A 30 11.82 9.22 -4.44
CA LEU A 30 11.85 10.55 -5.04
C LEU A 30 11.30 10.48 -6.46
N LEU A 31 10.20 11.20 -6.71
CA LEU A 31 9.50 11.17 -7.99
C LEU A 31 9.44 12.55 -8.63
N PRO A 32 9.32 12.64 -9.96
CA PRO A 32 9.07 13.91 -10.62
C PRO A 32 7.76 14.55 -10.13
N ASN A 33 7.81 15.85 -9.82
CA ASN A 33 6.64 16.60 -9.36
C ASN A 33 5.77 17.03 -10.57
N THR A 34 5.07 16.08 -11.16
CA THR A 34 4.17 16.29 -12.31
C THR A 34 2.78 15.76 -12.02
N ALA A 35 1.76 16.34 -12.69
CA ALA A 35 0.39 15.85 -12.59
C ALA A 35 0.27 14.36 -13.00
N ALA A 36 0.98 13.96 -14.06
CA ALA A 36 0.98 12.59 -14.55
C ALA A 36 1.48 11.59 -13.49
N VAL A 37 2.51 11.93 -12.72
CA VAL A 37 3.00 11.11 -11.62
C VAL A 37 1.99 11.06 -10.48
N ALA A 38 1.38 12.17 -10.09
CA ALA A 38 0.36 12.21 -9.04
C ALA A 38 -0.86 11.34 -9.42
N ASP A 39 -1.31 11.41 -10.67
CA ASP A 39 -2.39 10.57 -11.19
C ASP A 39 -2.01 9.09 -11.18
N THR A 40 -0.77 8.77 -11.55
CA THR A 40 -0.24 7.41 -11.51
C THR A 40 -0.22 6.87 -10.09
N LEU A 41 0.29 7.63 -9.11
CA LEU A 41 0.30 7.26 -7.70
C LEU A 41 -1.12 6.98 -7.17
N THR A 42 -2.07 7.86 -7.48
CA THR A 42 -3.47 7.72 -7.07
C THR A 42 -4.10 6.47 -7.65
N ARG A 43 -3.92 6.24 -8.95
CA ARG A 43 -4.46 5.08 -9.66
C ARG A 43 -3.88 3.77 -9.13
N TRP A 44 -2.54 3.68 -9.02
CA TRP A 44 -1.85 2.50 -8.51
C TRP A 44 -2.23 2.17 -7.08
N ASN A 45 -2.28 3.17 -6.21
CA ASN A 45 -2.69 2.97 -4.82
C ASN A 45 -4.12 2.39 -4.73
N ARG A 46 -5.05 2.95 -5.50
CA ARG A 46 -6.44 2.47 -5.54
C ARG A 46 -6.53 1.04 -6.07
N GLN A 47 -5.86 0.73 -7.18
CA GLN A 47 -5.89 -0.60 -7.80
C GLN A 47 -5.29 -1.65 -6.88
N PHE A 48 -4.14 -1.34 -6.28
CA PHE A 48 -3.45 -2.26 -5.39
C PHE A 48 -4.23 -2.52 -4.09
N ASN A 49 -4.76 -1.48 -3.46
CA ASN A 49 -5.57 -1.66 -2.25
C ASN A 49 -6.89 -2.38 -2.54
N ARG A 50 -7.50 -2.18 -3.70
CA ARG A 50 -8.66 -2.97 -4.12
C ARG A 50 -8.31 -4.45 -4.27
N TRP A 51 -7.17 -4.76 -4.87
CA TRP A 51 -6.67 -6.14 -4.95
C TRP A 51 -6.38 -6.71 -3.57
N LEU A 52 -5.69 -5.98 -2.68
CA LEU A 52 -5.47 -6.40 -1.29
C LEU A 52 -6.79 -6.70 -0.57
N GLN A 53 -7.79 -5.84 -0.72
CA GLN A 53 -9.09 -6.03 -0.12
C GLN A 53 -9.80 -7.28 -0.63
N GLN A 54 -9.72 -7.56 -1.92
CA GLN A 54 -10.32 -8.78 -2.51
C GLN A 54 -9.64 -10.05 -2.03
N GLN A 55 -8.32 -10.02 -1.80
CA GLN A 55 -7.55 -11.19 -1.40
C GLN A 55 -7.49 -11.40 0.11
N PHE A 56 -7.44 -10.33 0.88
CA PHE A 56 -7.14 -10.35 2.32
C PHE A 56 -8.19 -9.61 3.17
N GLY A 57 -9.29 -9.16 2.57
CA GLY A 57 -10.29 -8.36 3.28
C GLY A 57 -9.70 -7.07 3.84
N THR A 58 -9.87 -6.85 5.15
CA THR A 58 -9.37 -5.65 5.83
C THR A 58 -8.01 -5.84 6.51
N GLN A 59 -7.40 -7.01 6.37
CA GLN A 59 -6.16 -7.37 7.08
C GLN A 59 -4.93 -6.61 6.55
N LEU A 60 -4.89 -6.35 5.23
CA LEU A 60 -3.78 -5.66 4.60
C LEU A 60 -4.25 -4.38 3.89
N PHE A 61 -3.48 -3.32 4.07
CA PHE A 61 -3.69 -2.04 3.42
C PHE A 61 -2.35 -1.35 3.17
N LEU A 62 -2.12 -0.86 1.95
CA LEU A 62 -0.97 -0.04 1.61
C LEU A 62 -1.31 1.44 1.73
N ALA A 63 -0.81 2.10 2.78
CA ALA A 63 -0.90 3.54 2.89
C ALA A 63 0.22 4.21 2.08
N ASN A 64 -0.10 5.23 1.32
CA ASN A 64 0.86 6.10 0.66
C ASN A 64 0.54 7.58 0.92
N ALA A 65 1.56 8.40 0.84
CA ALA A 65 1.42 9.85 0.89
C ALA A 65 2.60 10.48 0.14
N TRP A 66 2.38 11.66 -0.41
CA TRP A 66 3.44 12.43 -1.06
C TRP A 66 3.30 13.92 -0.77
N THR A 67 4.41 14.63 -0.86
CA THR A 67 4.48 16.08 -0.71
C THR A 67 5.57 16.62 -1.62
N PRO A 68 5.39 17.78 -2.23
CA PRO A 68 6.47 18.44 -2.95
C PRO A 68 7.66 18.72 -2.04
N CYS A 69 8.85 18.57 -2.58
CA CYS A 69 10.10 18.93 -1.92
C CYS A 69 11.05 19.65 -2.88
N SER A 70 11.96 20.41 -2.33
CA SER A 70 13.04 21.08 -3.05
C SER A 70 14.39 20.42 -2.76
N GLY A 71 15.42 20.75 -3.56
CA GLY A 71 16.78 20.33 -3.26
C GLY A 71 17.26 20.81 -1.87
N ASN A 72 16.84 21.99 -1.45
CA ASN A 72 17.15 22.52 -0.12
C ASN A 72 16.52 21.72 1.01
N ASP A 73 15.32 21.20 0.84
CA ASP A 73 14.70 20.31 1.82
C ASP A 73 15.53 19.02 1.98
N LEU A 74 15.97 18.45 0.87
CA LEU A 74 16.75 17.21 0.88
C LEU A 74 18.18 17.38 1.41
N THR A 75 18.81 18.53 1.14
CA THR A 75 20.17 18.86 1.62
C THR A 75 20.18 19.52 3.00
N ASN A 76 19.01 19.68 3.62
CA ASN A 76 18.83 20.34 4.91
C ASN A 76 19.38 21.78 4.93
N THR A 77 19.09 22.55 3.89
CA THR A 77 19.62 23.92 3.72
C THR A 77 18.48 24.97 3.79
N PRO A 78 18.56 25.98 4.68
CA PRO A 78 19.58 26.16 5.73
C PRO A 78 19.38 25.24 6.94
N ALA A 79 20.44 24.76 7.52
CA ALA A 79 20.40 23.73 8.60
C ALA A 79 19.66 24.23 9.85
N GLU A 80 19.71 25.51 10.18
CA GLU A 80 19.05 26.12 11.35
C GLU A 80 17.52 25.96 11.29
N LYS A 81 16.93 25.92 10.09
CA LYS A 81 15.49 25.73 9.88
C LYS A 81 15.08 24.25 9.83
N SER A 82 16.05 23.35 9.79
CA SER A 82 15.83 21.90 9.73
C SER A 82 14.80 21.47 8.65
N PRO A 83 14.92 21.94 7.38
CA PRO A 83 13.92 21.68 6.35
C PRO A 83 13.76 20.18 6.05
N TYR A 84 14.82 19.38 6.17
CA TYR A 84 14.76 17.93 6.04
C TYR A 84 13.81 17.29 7.07
N LYS A 85 13.94 17.67 8.34
CA LYS A 85 13.05 17.19 9.40
C LYS A 85 11.60 17.57 9.16
N GLU A 86 11.38 18.79 8.68
CA GLU A 86 10.02 19.30 8.39
C GLU A 86 9.39 18.62 7.19
N LEU A 87 10.18 18.28 6.16
CA LEU A 87 9.75 17.48 5.01
C LEU A 87 9.17 16.14 5.47
N PHE A 88 9.92 15.37 6.26
CA PHE A 88 9.47 14.07 6.77
C PHE A 88 8.28 14.19 7.72
N ARG A 89 8.20 15.25 8.51
CA ARG A 89 7.02 15.52 9.35
C ARG A 89 5.76 15.74 8.51
N ARG A 90 5.85 16.47 7.38
CA ARG A 90 4.73 16.66 6.45
C ARG A 90 4.28 15.34 5.84
N VAL A 91 5.21 14.55 5.31
CA VAL A 91 4.91 13.24 4.72
C VAL A 91 4.23 12.32 5.73
N ASN A 92 4.79 12.21 6.94
CA ASN A 92 4.24 11.33 7.98
C ASN A 92 2.83 11.75 8.41
N ARG A 93 2.57 13.06 8.55
CA ARG A 93 1.23 13.57 8.85
C ARG A 93 0.21 13.18 7.78
N LEU A 94 0.56 13.33 6.50
CA LEU A 94 -0.30 12.92 5.38
C LEU A 94 -0.51 11.39 5.38
N LEU A 95 0.54 10.63 5.65
CA LEU A 95 0.46 9.18 5.73
C LEU A 95 -0.48 8.71 6.85
N GLU A 96 -0.41 9.35 8.02
CA GLU A 96 -1.33 9.08 9.13
C GLU A 96 -2.78 9.40 8.76
N GLN A 97 -3.03 10.53 8.11
CA GLN A 97 -4.37 10.87 7.63
C GLN A 97 -4.92 9.81 6.69
N HIS A 98 -4.10 9.32 5.74
CA HIS A 98 -4.52 8.27 4.82
C HIS A 98 -4.76 6.93 5.53
N LYS A 99 -4.04 6.62 6.60
CA LYS A 99 -4.30 5.43 7.44
C LYS A 99 -5.66 5.47 8.14
N PHE A 100 -6.15 6.66 8.51
CA PHE A 100 -7.48 6.81 9.11
C PHE A 100 -8.61 6.75 8.06
N HIS A 101 -8.34 7.06 6.80
CA HIS A 101 -9.33 7.07 5.71
C HIS A 101 -9.01 5.96 4.68
N ARG A 102 -8.91 4.72 5.15
CA ARG A 102 -8.49 3.56 4.33
C ARG A 102 -9.49 3.22 3.23
N TYR A 103 -10.77 3.31 3.54
CA TYR A 103 -11.86 2.82 2.69
C TYR A 103 -12.83 3.93 2.36
N THR A 104 -13.26 3.98 1.10
CA THR A 104 -14.35 4.84 0.66
C THR A 104 -15.70 4.26 1.13
N ALA A 105 -16.76 5.07 1.05
CA ALA A 105 -18.11 4.59 1.35
C ALA A 105 -18.50 3.41 0.44
N GLU A 106 -18.01 3.37 -0.80
CA GLU A 106 -18.24 2.28 -1.74
C GLU A 106 -17.51 1.01 -1.33
N ASP A 107 -16.24 1.14 -0.92
CA ASP A 107 -15.46 0.00 -0.41
C ASP A 107 -16.13 -0.61 0.83
N LEU A 108 -16.67 0.23 1.74
CA LEU A 108 -17.38 -0.22 2.92
C LEU A 108 -18.71 -0.92 2.57
N ARG A 109 -19.47 -0.41 1.57
CA ARG A 109 -20.66 -1.10 1.09
C ARG A 109 -20.31 -2.48 0.52
N GLN A 110 -19.25 -2.56 -0.28
CA GLN A 110 -18.81 -3.82 -0.86
C GLN A 110 -18.37 -4.82 0.21
N LEU A 111 -17.62 -4.39 1.22
CA LEU A 111 -17.21 -5.23 2.36
C LEU A 111 -18.43 -5.78 3.12
N ASN A 112 -19.44 -4.94 3.34
CA ASN A 112 -20.67 -5.34 4.04
C ASN A 112 -21.61 -6.18 3.17
N SER A 113 -21.51 -6.11 1.85
CA SER A 113 -22.33 -6.89 0.92
C SER A 113 -21.70 -8.26 0.60
N THR A 114 -20.45 -8.49 1.00
CA THR A 114 -19.83 -9.79 0.83
C THR A 114 -20.56 -10.78 1.74
N ALA A 115 -21.33 -11.68 1.12
CA ALA A 115 -22.11 -12.67 1.84
C ALA A 115 -21.22 -13.47 2.80
N ALA A 116 -21.67 -13.61 4.03
CA ALA A 116 -21.05 -14.56 4.96
C ALA A 116 -20.95 -15.91 4.24
N TYR A 117 -19.76 -16.53 4.28
CA TYR A 117 -19.58 -17.85 3.69
C TYR A 117 -20.59 -18.82 4.31
N PRO A 118 -21.44 -19.49 3.50
CA PRO A 118 -22.60 -20.21 4.00
C PRO A 118 -22.27 -21.34 4.99
N ASP A 119 -21.05 -21.83 4.98
CA ASP A 119 -20.66 -23.00 5.77
C ASP A 119 -20.04 -22.64 7.13
N GLY A 120 -19.75 -21.37 7.41
CA GLY A 120 -19.15 -20.94 8.69
C GLY A 120 -17.84 -21.64 9.08
N ARG A 121 -17.23 -22.37 8.12
CA ARG A 121 -16.00 -23.14 8.37
C ARG A 121 -14.77 -22.27 8.20
N GLU A 122 -13.78 -22.54 9.03
CA GLU A 122 -12.50 -21.83 9.03
C GLU A 122 -11.39 -22.73 8.45
N CYS A 123 -10.44 -22.10 7.78
CA CYS A 123 -9.25 -22.76 7.27
C CYS A 123 -8.43 -23.35 8.43
N LYS A 124 -8.09 -24.62 8.36
CA LYS A 124 -7.30 -25.32 9.40
C LYS A 124 -5.93 -24.71 9.66
N VAL A 125 -5.36 -23.97 8.70
CA VAL A 125 -4.01 -23.40 8.80
C VAL A 125 -4.04 -21.97 9.30
N CYS A 126 -4.89 -21.10 8.74
CA CYS A 126 -4.87 -19.65 9.04
C CYS A 126 -6.11 -19.13 9.78
N GLY A 127 -7.11 -19.98 10.03
CA GLY A 127 -8.35 -19.59 10.73
C GLY A 127 -9.27 -18.64 9.93
N THR A 128 -8.96 -18.35 8.67
CA THR A 128 -9.78 -17.45 7.86
C THR A 128 -11.02 -18.17 7.34
N SER A 129 -12.20 -17.57 7.51
CA SER A 129 -13.42 -18.03 6.86
C SER A 129 -13.34 -17.75 5.37
N ALA A 130 -13.45 -18.80 4.54
CA ALA A 130 -13.34 -18.70 3.10
C ALA A 130 -14.06 -19.89 2.43
N ASN A 131 -14.14 -19.89 1.10
CA ASN A 131 -14.47 -21.08 0.35
C ASN A 131 -13.33 -22.08 0.52
N LEU A 132 -13.57 -23.14 1.30
CA LEU A 132 -12.57 -24.13 1.62
C LEU A 132 -12.57 -25.27 0.60
N LYS A 133 -11.37 -25.72 0.25
CA LYS A 133 -11.16 -26.98 -0.46
C LYS A 133 -10.20 -27.82 0.38
N ASP A 134 -10.61 -29.02 0.77
CA ASP A 134 -9.87 -29.89 1.69
C ASP A 134 -9.57 -29.21 3.05
N ASP A 135 -10.54 -28.42 3.55
CA ASP A 135 -10.43 -27.60 4.78
C ASP A 135 -9.35 -26.49 4.72
N LEU A 136 -8.87 -26.14 3.56
CA LEU A 136 -7.89 -25.09 3.33
C LEU A 136 -8.49 -23.95 2.50
N CYS A 137 -8.16 -22.71 2.86
CA CYS A 137 -8.46 -21.58 2.02
C CYS A 137 -7.57 -21.60 0.75
N PRO A 138 -7.94 -20.86 -0.32
CA PRO A 138 -7.18 -20.87 -1.57
C PRO A 138 -5.67 -20.59 -1.40
N TRP A 139 -5.33 -19.68 -0.49
CA TRP A 139 -3.94 -19.34 -0.20
C TRP A 139 -3.18 -20.48 0.48
N CYS A 140 -3.73 -21.04 1.55
CA CYS A 140 -3.09 -22.13 2.25
C CYS A 140 -2.99 -23.39 1.37
N LYS A 141 -4.01 -23.65 0.53
CA LYS A 141 -3.98 -24.73 -0.45
C LYS A 141 -2.84 -24.55 -1.44
N MET A 142 -2.69 -23.36 -2.00
CA MET A 142 -1.59 -23.05 -2.93
C MET A 142 -0.22 -23.32 -2.30
N PHE A 143 0.00 -22.93 -1.04
CA PHE A 143 1.28 -23.18 -0.35
C PHE A 143 1.52 -24.68 -0.08
N VAL A 144 0.48 -25.44 0.25
CA VAL A 144 0.59 -26.90 0.44
C VAL A 144 0.90 -27.59 -0.88
N ASP A 145 0.28 -27.15 -1.98
CA ASP A 145 0.49 -27.75 -3.31
C ASP A 145 1.88 -27.40 -3.91
N LEU A 146 2.60 -26.41 -3.34
CA LEU A 146 3.97 -26.03 -3.74
C LEU A 146 5.06 -26.78 -2.95
N SER A 147 4.71 -27.50 -1.89
CA SER A 147 5.64 -28.26 -1.05
C SER A 147 5.65 -29.73 -1.40
#